data_70ca7c1dfabc79e8e72671294335b6a8
#
_entry.id   70ca7c1dfabc79e8e72671294335b6a8
#
_cell.length_a   1.000
_cell.length_b   1.000
_cell.length_c   1.000
_cell.angle_alpha   90.00
_cell.angle_beta   90.00
_cell.angle_gamma   90.00
#
_symmetry.space_group_name_H-M   'P 1'
#
loop_
_entity.id
_entity.type
_entity.pdbx_description
1 polymer ?
#
loop_
_entity_poly.entity_id
_entity_poly.type
_entity_poly.pdbx_seq_one_letter_code
_entity_poly.pdbx_strand_id
1 'polypeptide(L)'
;MKRRLVFGLFISLTLGLILLQGIAPAAEAPGLWKLLDQFKAAKYVDLTHAWEENTPHWKGFEPAVIKEIYSYDKDGFWVQLYTHVGQWGTHVDPPAHFIKGKRTLEDIPCVEMFLPLVVIDCHKQTEANPDYAITMDDIKAWEAKYGPIPEGSFVAMRTDWSNRWPSQEKMMNADGQGVLHYPAWSQEVLEYLYLKQKVTATGHETTDTDGGVRAYKDNYGMEAWILEQNHYQIELLANLEQVPEAGAFVVVTWPKPKGGSGFPARVFAIVP
;
A
#
# COMPACT_ATOMS: atom_id res chain seq x y z
N MET A 1 92.69 -55.29 1.80
CA MET A 1 91.24 -55.54 1.39
C MET A 1 90.34 -54.52 2.08
N LYS A 2 89.91 -53.51 1.34
CA LYS A 2 89.03 -52.47 1.87
C LYS A 2 87.75 -52.51 1.06
N ARG A 3 86.56 -52.88 1.68
CA ARG A 3 85.24 -52.88 1.11
C ARG A 3 84.70 -51.42 1.16
N ARG A 4 84.33 -50.85 0.04
CA ARG A 4 83.59 -49.58 -0.06
C ARG A 4 82.11 -49.94 -0.02
N LEU A 5 81.41 -49.35 0.97
CA LEU A 5 79.93 -49.32 1.02
C LEU A 5 79.50 -48.14 0.12
N VAL A 6 78.58 -48.42 -0.82
CA VAL A 6 77.90 -47.46 -1.63
C VAL A 6 76.49 -47.24 -0.99
N PHE A 7 76.27 -46.07 -0.45
CA PHE A 7 74.91 -45.62 0.02
C PHE A 7 74.16 -45.12 -1.18
N GLY A 8 73.09 -45.84 -1.58
CA GLY A 8 72.12 -45.35 -2.57
C GLY A 8 71.06 -44.50 -1.88
N LEU A 9 70.94 -43.25 -2.30
CA LEU A 9 69.93 -42.30 -1.85
C LEU A 9 68.68 -42.50 -2.69
N PHE A 10 67.65 -43.11 -2.10
CA PHE A 10 66.28 -43.13 -2.71
C PHE A 10 65.54 -41.84 -2.40
N ILE A 11 65.39 -40.95 -3.40
CA ILE A 11 64.54 -39.80 -3.32
C ILE A 11 63.12 -40.28 -3.71
N SER A 12 62.29 -40.40 -2.70
CA SER A 12 60.80 -40.68 -2.89
C SER A 12 60.11 -39.39 -3.25
N LEU A 13 59.72 -39.26 -4.50
CA LEU A 13 58.90 -38.13 -5.00
C LEU A 13 57.42 -38.45 -4.67
N THR A 14 56.90 -37.94 -3.56
CA THR A 14 55.47 -37.97 -3.28
C THR A 14 54.79 -36.85 -4.07
N LEU A 15 54.14 -37.21 -5.17
CA LEU A 15 53.24 -36.32 -5.92
C LEU A 15 52.00 -36.06 -5.07
N GLY A 16 51.92 -34.90 -4.43
CA GLY A 16 50.70 -34.45 -3.75
C GLY A 16 49.63 -34.14 -4.78
N LEU A 17 48.64 -35.02 -4.92
CA LEU A 17 47.40 -34.74 -5.66
C LEU A 17 46.56 -33.72 -4.84
N ILE A 18 46.67 -32.44 -5.17
CA ILE A 18 45.72 -31.43 -4.66
C ILE A 18 44.41 -31.68 -5.38
N LEU A 19 43.49 -32.40 -4.73
CA LEU A 19 42.10 -32.46 -5.11
C LEU A 19 41.50 -31.05 -4.94
N LEU A 20 41.44 -30.28 -6.03
CA LEU A 20 40.52 -29.15 -6.14
C LEU A 20 39.12 -29.69 -5.96
N GLN A 21 38.61 -29.67 -4.73
CA GLN A 21 37.20 -29.83 -4.47
C GLN A 21 36.50 -28.65 -5.16
N GLY A 22 35.98 -28.89 -6.36
CA GLY A 22 35.13 -27.94 -7.03
C GLY A 22 33.97 -27.63 -6.08
N ILE A 23 33.86 -26.35 -5.71
CA ILE A 23 32.66 -25.86 -4.99
C ILE A 23 31.47 -26.18 -5.90
N ALA A 24 30.67 -27.18 -5.51
CA ALA A 24 29.44 -27.48 -6.21
C ALA A 24 28.63 -26.16 -6.26
N PRO A 25 28.08 -25.77 -7.42
CA PRO A 25 27.23 -24.59 -7.47
C PRO A 25 26.11 -24.78 -6.42
N ALA A 26 25.85 -23.72 -5.65
CA ALA A 26 24.75 -23.72 -4.69
C ALA A 26 23.46 -24.13 -5.42
N ALA A 27 22.71 -25.06 -4.85
CA ALA A 27 21.45 -25.49 -5.44
C ALA A 27 20.57 -24.25 -5.64
N GLU A 28 19.95 -24.13 -6.82
CA GLU A 28 19.04 -23.02 -7.12
C GLU A 28 17.90 -23.01 -6.10
N ALA A 29 17.58 -21.83 -5.56
CA ALA A 29 16.52 -21.70 -4.56
C ALA A 29 15.18 -22.18 -5.14
N PRO A 30 14.40 -23.02 -4.42
CA PRO A 30 13.18 -23.58 -4.96
C PRO A 30 12.04 -22.57 -5.07
N GLY A 31 11.24 -22.66 -6.12
CA GLY A 31 9.99 -21.90 -6.29
C GLY A 31 10.18 -20.37 -6.22
N LEU A 32 9.34 -19.71 -5.45
CA LEU A 32 9.33 -18.26 -5.30
C LEU A 32 10.51 -17.70 -4.49
N TRP A 33 11.24 -18.53 -3.74
CA TRP A 33 12.41 -18.07 -2.97
C TRP A 33 13.52 -17.47 -3.83
N LYS A 34 13.60 -17.83 -5.12
CA LYS A 34 14.53 -17.21 -6.07
C LYS A 34 14.30 -15.71 -6.27
N LEU A 35 13.12 -15.18 -5.92
CA LEU A 35 12.80 -13.76 -5.94
C LEU A 35 13.19 -13.04 -4.65
N LEU A 36 13.58 -13.79 -3.59
CA LEU A 36 13.82 -13.24 -2.26
C LEU A 36 14.90 -12.14 -2.25
N ASP A 37 15.98 -12.35 -2.99
CA ASP A 37 17.09 -11.37 -3.01
C ASP A 37 16.64 -10.06 -3.71
N GLN A 38 15.77 -10.13 -4.71
CA GLN A 38 15.17 -8.95 -5.34
C GLN A 38 14.29 -8.19 -4.34
N PHE A 39 13.42 -8.90 -3.62
CA PHE A 39 12.59 -8.27 -2.57
C PHE A 39 13.42 -7.68 -1.43
N LYS A 40 14.51 -8.36 -0.98
CA LYS A 40 15.41 -7.83 0.06
C LYS A 40 16.17 -6.59 -0.38
N ALA A 41 16.52 -6.49 -1.67
CA ALA A 41 17.22 -5.34 -2.24
C ALA A 41 16.28 -4.15 -2.52
N ALA A 42 14.97 -4.38 -2.63
CA ALA A 42 13.98 -3.35 -2.88
C ALA A 42 13.83 -2.39 -1.68
N LYS A 43 13.46 -1.15 -1.96
CA LYS A 43 13.04 -0.19 -0.92
C LYS A 43 11.58 -0.46 -0.53
N TYR A 44 11.27 -0.36 0.75
CA TYR A 44 9.90 -0.43 1.27
C TYR A 44 9.46 0.96 1.71
N VAL A 45 8.31 1.41 1.22
CA VAL A 45 7.68 2.69 1.60
C VAL A 45 6.38 2.39 2.32
N ASP A 46 6.28 2.81 3.58
CA ASP A 46 5.05 2.67 4.37
C ASP A 46 4.03 3.71 3.90
N LEU A 47 2.91 3.27 3.36
CA LEU A 47 1.83 4.11 2.86
C LEU A 47 0.69 4.24 3.87
N THR A 48 0.97 3.98 5.16
CA THR A 48 -0.03 3.95 6.24
C THR A 48 0.27 5.03 7.27
N HIS A 49 -0.70 5.85 7.60
CA HIS A 49 -0.60 6.73 8.76
C HIS A 49 -0.69 5.96 10.07
N ALA A 50 0.16 6.31 11.04
CA ALA A 50 -0.09 5.93 12.42
C ALA A 50 -1.36 6.64 12.90
N TRP A 51 -2.23 5.94 13.60
CA TRP A 51 -3.49 6.51 14.08
C TRP A 51 -3.59 6.47 15.61
N GLU A 52 -4.37 7.38 16.14
CA GLU A 52 -4.65 7.58 17.57
C GLU A 52 -6.13 7.92 17.78
N GLU A 53 -6.51 8.27 18.99
CA GLU A 53 -7.90 8.55 19.35
C GLU A 53 -8.52 9.71 18.54
N ASN A 54 -7.73 10.75 18.22
CA ASN A 54 -8.19 11.93 17.49
C ASN A 54 -7.68 12.01 16.04
N THR A 55 -7.38 10.87 15.45
CA THR A 55 -7.00 10.76 14.02
C THR A 55 -8.05 11.43 13.13
N PRO A 56 -7.66 12.10 12.03
CA PRO A 56 -8.60 12.62 11.04
C PRO A 56 -9.59 11.56 10.57
N HIS A 57 -10.87 11.88 10.63
CA HIS A 57 -11.97 10.97 10.34
C HIS A 57 -13.20 11.71 9.83
N TRP A 58 -14.13 10.98 9.28
CA TRP A 58 -15.41 11.54 8.85
C TRP A 58 -16.19 12.16 10.02
N LYS A 59 -16.80 13.31 9.79
CA LYS A 59 -17.49 14.15 10.80
C LYS A 59 -18.59 13.42 11.62
N GLY A 60 -19.11 12.31 11.09
CA GLY A 60 -20.17 11.53 11.73
C GLY A 60 -19.67 10.41 12.64
N PHE A 61 -18.35 10.23 12.77
CA PHE A 61 -17.78 9.23 13.66
C PHE A 61 -17.35 9.84 14.98
N GLU A 62 -17.48 9.07 16.06
CA GLU A 62 -16.88 9.41 17.36
C GLU A 62 -15.38 9.05 17.34
N PRO A 63 -14.55 9.77 18.08
CA PRO A 63 -13.15 9.42 18.26
C PRO A 63 -12.94 7.98 18.71
N ALA A 64 -11.81 7.39 18.32
CA ALA A 64 -11.44 6.08 18.84
C ALA A 64 -11.15 6.13 20.33
N VAL A 65 -11.26 4.97 20.99
CA VAL A 65 -10.86 4.82 22.39
C VAL A 65 -9.75 3.78 22.49
N ILE A 66 -8.63 4.17 23.10
CA ILE A 66 -7.49 3.29 23.37
C ILE A 66 -7.37 3.16 24.90
N LYS A 67 -7.71 1.99 25.42
CA LYS A 67 -7.70 1.73 26.87
C LYS A 67 -6.67 0.66 27.23
N GLU A 68 -5.75 1.00 28.14
CA GLU A 68 -4.91 0.00 28.78
C GLU A 68 -5.77 -0.89 29.69
N ILE A 69 -5.69 -2.22 29.50
CA ILE A 69 -6.40 -3.20 30.33
C ILE A 69 -5.44 -4.07 31.15
N TYR A 70 -4.18 -4.23 30.71
CA TYR A 70 -3.09 -4.83 31.48
C TYR A 70 -1.82 -4.01 31.30
N SER A 71 -1.02 -3.89 32.36
CA SER A 71 0.24 -3.12 32.38
C SER A 71 1.42 -3.96 32.85
N TYR A 72 2.63 -3.60 32.41
CA TYR A 72 3.86 -4.31 32.79
C TYR A 72 4.06 -4.36 34.30
N ASP A 73 3.79 -3.27 34.99
CA ASP A 73 4.04 -3.15 36.42
C ASP A 73 3.13 -4.04 37.30
N LYS A 74 1.90 -4.27 36.88
CA LYS A 74 0.90 -5.05 37.65
C LYS A 74 0.81 -6.49 37.18
N ASP A 75 0.89 -6.70 35.84
CA ASP A 75 0.47 -7.94 35.21
C ASP A 75 1.64 -8.65 34.52
N GLY A 76 2.80 -7.98 34.33
CA GLY A 76 3.98 -8.51 33.65
C GLY A 76 3.89 -8.50 32.12
N PHE A 77 2.81 -7.98 31.55
CA PHE A 77 2.59 -7.80 30.11
C PHE A 77 1.67 -6.61 29.88
N TRP A 78 1.67 -6.11 28.62
CA TRP A 78 0.90 -4.93 28.25
C TRP A 78 -0.16 -5.27 27.20
N VAL A 79 -1.42 -4.91 27.45
CA VAL A 79 -2.55 -5.12 26.54
C VAL A 79 -3.43 -3.89 26.50
N GLN A 80 -3.79 -3.49 25.31
CA GLN A 80 -4.72 -2.41 25.04
C GLN A 80 -6.00 -2.93 24.39
N LEU A 81 -7.12 -2.32 24.75
CA LEU A 81 -8.39 -2.44 24.06
C LEU A 81 -8.54 -1.26 23.12
N TYR A 82 -8.81 -1.54 21.84
CA TYR A 82 -9.11 -0.54 20.82
C TYR A 82 -10.60 -0.58 20.48
N THR A 83 -11.25 0.59 20.48
CA THR A 83 -12.63 0.75 20.04
C THR A 83 -12.67 1.84 18.98
N HIS A 84 -13.01 1.49 17.75
CA HIS A 84 -13.08 2.41 16.63
C HIS A 84 -14.07 1.87 15.56
N VAL A 85 -14.51 2.73 14.67
CA VAL A 85 -15.26 2.32 13.46
C VAL A 85 -14.32 1.62 12.48
N GLY A 86 -14.87 0.92 11.50
CA GLY A 86 -14.06 0.26 10.46
C GLY A 86 -13.19 1.24 9.68
N GLN A 87 -13.74 2.38 9.32
CA GLN A 87 -13.13 3.44 8.53
C GLN A 87 -12.27 4.38 9.40
N TRP A 88 -11.18 3.85 9.98
CA TRP A 88 -10.32 4.60 10.89
C TRP A 88 -8.86 4.65 10.43
N GLY A 89 -8.29 5.88 10.32
CA GLY A 89 -6.96 6.09 9.76
C GLY A 89 -6.87 5.63 8.31
N THR A 90 -5.69 5.19 7.85
CA THR A 90 -5.58 4.51 6.56
C THR A 90 -6.41 3.23 6.60
N HIS A 91 -7.43 3.12 5.77
CA HIS A 91 -8.41 2.04 5.85
C HIS A 91 -8.86 1.53 4.48
N VAL A 92 -9.49 0.38 4.50
CA VAL A 92 -10.11 -0.26 3.34
C VAL A 92 -11.63 -0.15 3.40
N ASP A 93 -12.24 0.21 2.27
CA ASP A 93 -13.68 0.15 2.03
C ASP A 93 -14.00 -0.98 1.07
N PRO A 94 -14.59 -2.09 1.56
CA PRO A 94 -15.08 -3.15 0.70
C PRO A 94 -16.41 -2.76 0.07
N PRO A 95 -16.84 -3.41 -1.03
CA PRO A 95 -18.14 -3.17 -1.68
C PRO A 95 -19.35 -3.12 -0.73
N ALA A 96 -19.32 -3.92 0.33
CA ALA A 96 -20.40 -3.97 1.31
C ALA A 96 -20.53 -2.69 2.16
N HIS A 97 -19.53 -1.78 2.12
CA HIS A 97 -19.61 -0.50 2.86
C HIS A 97 -20.83 0.31 2.44
N PHE A 98 -21.04 0.48 1.15
CA PHE A 98 -22.20 1.22 0.58
C PHE A 98 -23.28 0.30 0.01
N ILE A 99 -22.92 -0.89 -0.48
CA ILE A 99 -23.83 -1.69 -1.30
C ILE A 99 -24.20 -2.99 -0.59
N LYS A 100 -25.45 -3.05 -0.10
CA LYS A 100 -25.97 -4.22 0.60
C LYS A 100 -25.86 -5.51 -0.23
N GLY A 101 -25.25 -6.53 0.38
CA GLY A 101 -25.13 -7.86 -0.24
C GLY A 101 -23.95 -8.02 -1.20
N LYS A 102 -23.10 -7.00 -1.33
CA LYS A 102 -21.80 -7.10 -2.02
C LYS A 102 -20.72 -7.71 -1.11
N ARG A 103 -19.51 -7.89 -1.65
CA ARG A 103 -18.38 -8.47 -0.93
C ARG A 103 -18.05 -7.69 0.35
N THR A 104 -17.89 -8.42 1.45
CA THR A 104 -17.33 -7.91 2.71
C THR A 104 -15.81 -8.13 2.71
N LEU A 105 -15.12 -7.67 3.75
CA LEU A 105 -13.67 -7.84 3.87
C LEU A 105 -13.21 -9.30 3.78
N GLU A 106 -14.00 -10.23 4.34
CA GLU A 106 -13.66 -11.66 4.32
C GLU A 106 -13.75 -12.30 2.93
N ASP A 107 -14.51 -11.70 2.02
CA ASP A 107 -14.76 -12.20 0.67
C ASP A 107 -13.70 -11.77 -0.35
N ILE A 108 -12.89 -10.75 -0.01
CA ILE A 108 -11.83 -10.25 -0.89
C ILE A 108 -10.64 -11.23 -0.85
N PRO A 109 -10.27 -11.85 -1.98
CA PRO A 109 -9.21 -12.84 -2.01
C PRO A 109 -7.82 -12.20 -1.88
N CYS A 110 -6.87 -12.91 -1.24
CA CYS A 110 -5.51 -12.39 -1.01
C CYS A 110 -4.76 -12.00 -2.30
N VAL A 111 -5.14 -12.53 -3.47
CA VAL A 111 -4.53 -12.14 -4.74
C VAL A 111 -4.83 -10.67 -5.10
N GLU A 112 -5.93 -10.12 -4.61
CA GLU A 112 -6.26 -8.70 -4.76
C GLU A 112 -5.52 -7.79 -3.74
N MET A 113 -4.66 -8.34 -2.88
CA MET A 113 -3.91 -7.60 -1.85
C MET A 113 -2.44 -7.36 -2.24
N PHE A 114 -1.98 -7.90 -3.36
CA PHE A 114 -0.62 -7.72 -3.87
C PHE A 114 -0.70 -7.40 -5.37
N LEU A 115 -0.53 -6.13 -5.72
CA LEU A 115 -0.88 -5.61 -7.04
C LEU A 115 0.26 -4.75 -7.63
N PRO A 116 0.40 -4.67 -8.96
CA PRO A 116 1.17 -3.59 -9.58
C PRO A 116 0.65 -2.23 -9.12
N LEU A 117 1.55 -1.34 -8.72
CA LEU A 117 1.20 0.01 -8.26
C LEU A 117 1.41 1.03 -9.38
N VAL A 118 0.38 1.79 -9.67
CA VAL A 118 0.38 2.97 -10.52
C VAL A 118 0.13 4.20 -9.64
N VAL A 119 0.97 5.22 -9.74
CA VAL A 119 0.76 6.49 -9.04
C VAL A 119 0.53 7.59 -10.07
N ILE A 120 -0.65 8.19 -10.04
CA ILE A 120 -0.98 9.37 -10.85
C ILE A 120 -0.68 10.61 -10.01
N ASP A 121 0.32 11.38 -10.44
CA ASP A 121 0.81 12.52 -9.68
C ASP A 121 0.04 13.80 -10.04
N CYS A 122 -0.85 14.22 -9.13
CA CYS A 122 -1.68 15.43 -9.23
C CYS A 122 -1.30 16.49 -8.19
N HIS A 123 -0.13 16.39 -7.50
CA HIS A 123 0.19 17.29 -6.39
C HIS A 123 0.24 18.76 -6.82
N LYS A 124 0.77 19.09 -8.01
CA LYS A 124 0.84 20.48 -8.51
C LYS A 124 -0.53 21.05 -8.82
N GLN A 125 -1.41 20.26 -9.40
CA GLN A 125 -2.78 20.65 -9.69
C GLN A 125 -3.55 20.90 -8.39
N THR A 126 -3.36 20.05 -7.40
CA THR A 126 -3.98 20.16 -6.06
C THR A 126 -3.43 21.34 -5.28
N GLU A 127 -2.13 21.64 -5.38
CA GLU A 127 -1.54 22.84 -4.78
C GLU A 127 -2.15 24.13 -5.36
N ALA A 128 -2.41 24.14 -6.66
CA ALA A 128 -3.03 25.27 -7.34
C ALA A 128 -4.54 25.37 -7.10
N ASN A 129 -5.22 24.25 -6.91
CA ASN A 129 -6.66 24.17 -6.67
C ASN A 129 -6.99 22.99 -5.73
N PRO A 130 -7.30 23.24 -4.45
CA PRO A 130 -7.64 22.17 -3.51
C PRO A 130 -8.87 21.34 -3.91
N ASP A 131 -9.77 21.88 -4.73
CA ASP A 131 -10.94 21.16 -5.27
C ASP A 131 -10.64 20.46 -6.60
N TYR A 132 -9.37 20.19 -6.88
CA TYR A 132 -8.99 19.52 -8.12
C TYR A 132 -9.59 18.11 -8.19
N ALA A 133 -10.34 17.85 -9.25
CA ALA A 133 -10.73 16.50 -9.61
C ALA A 133 -9.81 16.01 -10.73
N ILE A 134 -9.20 14.83 -10.54
CA ILE A 134 -8.34 14.19 -11.54
C ILE A 134 -9.05 14.08 -12.88
N THR A 135 -8.33 14.31 -13.98
CA THR A 135 -8.87 14.36 -15.34
C THR A 135 -8.33 13.24 -16.22
N MET A 136 -8.97 13.01 -17.36
CA MET A 136 -8.45 12.09 -18.38
C MET A 136 -7.13 12.57 -19.00
N ASP A 137 -6.82 13.85 -18.92
CA ASP A 137 -5.53 14.34 -19.43
C ASP A 137 -4.37 13.94 -18.49
N ASP A 138 -4.61 13.85 -17.17
CA ASP A 138 -3.62 13.29 -16.22
C ASP A 138 -3.35 11.81 -16.52
N ILE A 139 -4.40 11.04 -16.77
CA ILE A 139 -4.29 9.63 -17.16
C ILE A 139 -3.51 9.48 -18.47
N LYS A 140 -3.88 10.23 -19.51
CA LYS A 140 -3.19 10.19 -20.81
C LYS A 140 -1.73 10.62 -20.70
N ALA A 141 -1.42 11.62 -19.86
CA ALA A 141 -0.04 12.05 -19.62
C ALA A 141 0.79 10.93 -19.00
N TRP A 142 0.22 10.21 -18.01
CA TRP A 142 0.86 9.04 -17.43
C TRP A 142 1.05 7.92 -18.47
N GLU A 143 0.01 7.57 -19.23
CA GLU A 143 0.06 6.52 -20.25
C GLU A 143 1.03 6.85 -21.40
N ALA A 144 1.15 8.11 -21.76
CA ALA A 144 2.13 8.55 -22.76
C ALA A 144 3.58 8.32 -22.32
N LYS A 145 3.83 8.34 -20.99
CA LYS A 145 5.16 8.14 -20.40
C LYS A 145 5.48 6.67 -20.13
N TYR A 146 4.51 5.88 -19.70
CA TYR A 146 4.73 4.54 -19.17
C TYR A 146 4.00 3.43 -19.93
N GLY A 147 3.18 3.76 -20.89
CA GLY A 147 2.30 2.81 -21.58
C GLY A 147 0.95 2.65 -20.89
N PRO A 148 0.06 1.79 -21.41
CA PRO A 148 -1.27 1.58 -20.83
C PRO A 148 -1.21 1.17 -19.37
N ILE A 149 -2.15 1.65 -18.55
CA ILE A 149 -2.31 1.22 -17.16
C ILE A 149 -2.54 -0.31 -17.13
N PRO A 150 -1.74 -1.07 -16.37
CA PRO A 150 -1.85 -2.54 -16.37
C PRO A 150 -3.20 -3.01 -15.81
N GLU A 151 -3.83 -3.98 -16.47
CA GLU A 151 -4.98 -4.70 -15.93
C GLU A 151 -4.65 -5.31 -14.56
N GLY A 152 -5.57 -5.25 -13.62
CA GLY A 152 -5.39 -5.80 -12.28
C GLY A 152 -4.51 -4.95 -11.35
N SER A 153 -4.14 -3.72 -11.74
CA SER A 153 -3.33 -2.84 -10.90
C SER A 153 -4.14 -2.17 -9.77
N PHE A 154 -3.40 -1.60 -8.82
CA PHE A 154 -3.87 -0.60 -7.87
C PHE A 154 -3.45 0.78 -8.38
N VAL A 155 -4.38 1.70 -8.51
CA VAL A 155 -4.10 3.07 -8.97
C VAL A 155 -4.25 4.04 -7.80
N ALA A 156 -3.15 4.68 -7.40
CA ALA A 156 -3.13 5.69 -6.35
C ALA A 156 -3.09 7.10 -6.96
N MET A 157 -3.90 8.01 -6.43
CA MET A 157 -3.85 9.44 -6.75
C MET A 157 -2.99 10.14 -5.70
N ARG A 158 -1.81 10.63 -6.11
CA ARG A 158 -0.94 11.45 -5.28
C ARG A 158 -1.35 12.93 -5.37
N THR A 159 -1.60 13.54 -4.23
CA THR A 159 -2.02 14.92 -4.10
C THR A 159 -1.18 15.71 -3.09
N ASP A 160 -0.28 15.01 -2.37
CA ASP A 160 0.45 15.50 -1.20
C ASP A 160 -0.49 15.98 -0.06
N TRP A 161 -1.76 15.54 -0.10
CA TRP A 161 -2.74 15.87 0.93
C TRP A 161 -2.38 15.25 2.28
N SER A 162 -1.76 14.09 2.26
CA SER A 162 -1.25 13.38 3.44
C SER A 162 -0.29 14.20 4.31
N ASN A 163 0.38 15.23 3.76
CA ASN A 163 1.24 16.16 4.51
C ASN A 163 0.47 17.00 5.54
N ARG A 164 -0.85 16.97 5.52
CA ARG A 164 -1.73 17.66 6.48
C ARG A 164 -2.02 16.84 7.73
N TRP A 165 -1.70 15.54 7.68
CA TRP A 165 -1.84 14.64 8.83
C TRP A 165 -0.97 15.07 10.03
N PRO A 166 -1.40 14.94 11.29
CA PRO A 166 -2.67 14.35 11.77
C PRO A 166 -3.76 15.41 12.07
N SER A 167 -3.74 16.57 11.44
CA SER A 167 -4.69 17.64 11.74
C SER A 167 -6.02 17.46 11.04
N GLN A 168 -7.09 17.17 11.77
CA GLN A 168 -8.46 17.13 11.27
C GLN A 168 -8.81 18.41 10.51
N GLU A 169 -8.52 19.59 11.08
CA GLU A 169 -8.82 20.89 10.48
C GLU A 169 -8.14 21.06 9.12
N LYS A 170 -6.84 20.72 9.03
CA LYS A 170 -6.08 20.84 7.79
C LYS A 170 -6.52 19.82 6.75
N MET A 171 -6.85 18.60 7.17
CA MET A 171 -7.35 17.54 6.27
C MET A 171 -8.70 17.93 5.66
N MET A 172 -9.61 18.46 6.47
CA MET A 172 -10.93 18.92 6.01
C MET A 172 -10.87 20.23 5.22
N ASN A 173 -9.90 21.12 5.53
CA ASN A 173 -9.65 22.37 4.84
C ASN A 173 -10.94 23.18 4.60
N ALA A 174 -11.76 23.31 5.65
CA ALA A 174 -13.04 24.00 5.57
C ALA A 174 -12.85 25.51 5.39
N ASP A 175 -13.67 26.14 4.54
CA ASP A 175 -13.73 27.60 4.41
C ASP A 175 -14.49 28.25 5.58
N GLY A 176 -14.62 29.60 5.53
CA GLY A 176 -15.36 30.37 6.56
C GLY A 176 -16.86 30.07 6.63
N GLN A 177 -17.39 29.32 5.67
CA GLN A 177 -18.79 28.87 5.63
C GLN A 177 -18.93 27.37 6.02
N GLY A 178 -17.80 26.71 6.32
CA GLY A 178 -17.74 25.30 6.67
C GLY A 178 -17.76 24.35 5.46
N VAL A 179 -17.66 24.88 4.24
CA VAL A 179 -17.55 24.03 3.03
C VAL A 179 -16.16 23.41 3.01
N LEU A 180 -16.08 22.10 2.80
CA LEU A 180 -14.83 21.35 2.73
C LEU A 180 -14.19 21.48 1.36
N HIS A 181 -12.85 21.56 1.32
CA HIS A 181 -12.07 21.72 0.10
C HIS A 181 -10.89 20.75 0.07
N TYR A 182 -11.02 19.63 -0.61
CA TYR A 182 -9.96 18.64 -0.86
C TYR A 182 -10.19 17.92 -2.19
N PRO A 183 -9.11 17.36 -2.80
CA PRO A 183 -9.17 16.79 -4.15
C PRO A 183 -10.06 15.53 -4.23
N ALA A 184 -10.45 15.21 -5.46
CA ALA A 184 -11.39 14.15 -5.78
C ALA A 184 -10.93 13.27 -6.94
N TRP A 185 -11.47 12.08 -7.01
CA TRP A 185 -11.61 11.34 -8.25
C TRP A 185 -12.73 11.96 -9.12
N SER A 186 -12.62 11.82 -10.45
CA SER A 186 -13.71 12.16 -11.36
C SER A 186 -14.38 10.91 -11.87
N GLN A 187 -15.68 11.00 -12.18
CA GLN A 187 -16.49 9.88 -12.70
C GLN A 187 -15.86 9.31 -14.00
N GLU A 188 -15.48 10.18 -14.93
CA GLU A 188 -14.90 9.77 -16.22
C GLU A 188 -13.61 8.95 -16.03
N VAL A 189 -12.75 9.37 -15.11
CA VAL A 189 -11.51 8.66 -14.80
C VAL A 189 -11.80 7.31 -14.14
N LEU A 190 -12.71 7.26 -13.18
CA LEU A 190 -13.09 6.00 -12.53
C LEU A 190 -13.69 5.00 -13.54
N GLU A 191 -14.58 5.45 -14.42
CA GLU A 191 -15.14 4.61 -15.48
C GLU A 191 -14.04 4.09 -16.42
N TYR A 192 -13.09 4.93 -16.79
CA TYR A 192 -11.96 4.51 -17.60
C TYR A 192 -11.10 3.46 -16.90
N LEU A 193 -10.72 3.69 -15.64
CA LEU A 193 -9.89 2.79 -14.87
C LEU A 193 -10.54 1.42 -14.66
N TYR A 194 -11.77 1.40 -14.19
CA TYR A 194 -12.44 0.14 -13.85
C TYR A 194 -13.05 -0.58 -15.05
N LEU A 195 -13.68 0.15 -15.99
CA LEU A 195 -14.39 -0.49 -17.10
C LEU A 195 -13.51 -0.74 -18.33
N LYS A 196 -12.47 0.08 -18.54
CA LYS A 196 -11.58 -0.06 -19.72
C LYS A 196 -10.26 -0.72 -19.35
N GLN A 197 -9.57 -0.22 -18.31
CA GLN A 197 -8.28 -0.74 -17.90
C GLN A 197 -8.41 -1.94 -16.94
N LYS A 198 -9.60 -2.16 -16.36
CA LYS A 198 -9.90 -3.28 -15.44
C LYS A 198 -8.96 -3.32 -14.24
N VAL A 199 -8.73 -2.17 -13.62
CA VAL A 199 -7.94 -2.08 -12.38
C VAL A 199 -8.67 -2.81 -11.25
N THR A 200 -7.91 -3.32 -10.28
CA THR A 200 -8.47 -4.02 -9.12
C THR A 200 -8.97 -3.06 -8.07
N ALA A 201 -8.24 -1.98 -7.80
CA ALA A 201 -8.59 -1.03 -6.75
C ALA A 201 -7.99 0.35 -7.02
N THR A 202 -8.52 1.37 -6.34
CA THR A 202 -7.95 2.71 -6.28
C THR A 202 -7.63 3.11 -4.84
N GLY A 203 -6.80 4.16 -4.69
CA GLY A 203 -6.53 4.75 -3.40
C GLY A 203 -6.14 6.21 -3.49
N HIS A 204 -6.26 6.94 -2.39
CA HIS A 204 -5.99 8.37 -2.32
C HIS A 204 -5.62 8.81 -0.90
N GLU A 205 -5.21 10.07 -0.75
CA GLU A 205 -4.70 10.64 0.50
C GLU A 205 -5.76 11.42 1.30
N THR A 206 -6.98 11.53 0.77
CA THR A 206 -8.11 12.22 1.39
C THR A 206 -9.03 11.28 2.14
N THR A 207 -9.98 11.84 2.89
CA THR A 207 -10.99 11.10 3.68
C THR A 207 -12.16 10.58 2.85
N ASP A 208 -12.27 10.99 1.60
CA ASP A 208 -13.38 10.63 0.71
C ASP A 208 -12.92 10.63 -0.76
N THR A 209 -13.53 9.79 -1.55
CA THR A 209 -13.35 9.70 -3.01
C THR A 209 -13.91 10.92 -3.74
N ASP A 210 -15.01 11.46 -3.23
CA ASP A 210 -15.87 12.47 -3.90
C ASP A 210 -15.38 13.91 -3.81
N GLY A 211 -14.35 14.19 -3.02
CA GLY A 211 -13.83 15.53 -2.79
C GLY A 211 -14.66 16.39 -1.83
N GLY A 212 -14.01 17.42 -1.27
CA GLY A 212 -14.56 18.17 -0.14
C GLY A 212 -15.92 18.82 -0.38
N VAL A 213 -16.09 19.49 -1.51
CA VAL A 213 -17.37 20.19 -1.84
C VAL A 213 -18.54 19.23 -1.95
N ARG A 214 -18.32 18.00 -2.43
CA ARG A 214 -19.38 16.98 -2.53
C ARG A 214 -19.64 16.34 -1.18
N ALA A 215 -18.59 15.97 -0.44
CA ALA A 215 -18.69 15.39 0.89
C ALA A 215 -19.37 16.34 1.89
N TYR A 216 -19.15 17.65 1.77
CA TYR A 216 -19.91 18.65 2.54
C TYR A 216 -21.43 18.56 2.34
N LYS A 217 -21.87 18.15 1.16
CA LYS A 217 -23.28 17.93 0.80
C LYS A 217 -23.77 16.50 1.03
N ASP A 218 -23.00 15.69 1.75
CA ASP A 218 -23.26 14.26 1.96
C ASP A 218 -23.48 13.50 0.64
N ASN A 219 -22.71 13.87 -0.40
CA ASN A 219 -22.77 13.24 -1.72
C ASN A 219 -21.52 12.40 -1.98
N TYR A 220 -21.62 11.10 -1.74
CA TYR A 220 -20.59 10.09 -1.88
C TYR A 220 -20.83 9.18 -3.10
N GLY A 221 -21.29 9.77 -4.21
CA GLY A 221 -21.72 9.02 -5.39
C GLY A 221 -20.59 8.30 -6.11
N MET A 222 -19.37 8.82 -6.10
CA MET A 222 -18.23 8.19 -6.76
C MET A 222 -17.72 7.00 -5.95
N GLU A 223 -17.63 7.14 -4.63
CA GLU A 223 -17.32 6.03 -3.75
C GLU A 223 -18.36 4.91 -3.89
N ALA A 224 -19.64 5.24 -3.76
CA ALA A 224 -20.73 4.29 -3.95
C ALA A 224 -20.65 3.60 -5.32
N TRP A 225 -20.30 4.31 -6.38
CA TRP A 225 -20.14 3.76 -7.72
C TRP A 225 -19.01 2.73 -7.80
N ILE A 226 -17.81 3.02 -7.25
CA ILE A 226 -16.68 2.07 -7.20
C ILE A 226 -17.12 0.79 -6.49
N LEU A 227 -17.73 0.92 -5.32
CA LEU A 227 -18.15 -0.20 -4.50
C LEU A 227 -19.28 -1.01 -5.16
N GLU A 228 -20.16 -0.34 -5.96
CA GLU A 228 -21.16 -1.01 -6.79
C GLU A 228 -20.54 -1.82 -7.91
N GLN A 229 -19.41 -1.40 -8.50
CA GLN A 229 -18.65 -2.20 -9.48
C GLN A 229 -17.96 -3.42 -8.82
N ASN A 230 -18.14 -3.62 -7.51
CA ASN A 230 -17.60 -4.73 -6.72
C ASN A 230 -16.06 -4.66 -6.54
N HIS A 231 -15.50 -3.46 -6.55
CA HIS A 231 -14.11 -3.15 -6.25
C HIS A 231 -13.97 -2.53 -4.86
N TYR A 232 -12.81 -2.68 -4.24
CA TYR A 232 -12.49 -2.01 -2.98
C TYR A 232 -11.64 -0.76 -3.25
N GLN A 233 -11.57 0.13 -2.26
CA GLN A 233 -10.67 1.29 -2.28
C GLN A 233 -9.91 1.42 -0.96
N ILE A 234 -8.86 2.25 -0.97
CA ILE A 234 -8.08 2.62 0.22
C ILE A 234 -8.09 4.14 0.35
N GLU A 235 -8.48 4.61 1.51
CA GLU A 235 -8.47 6.02 1.87
C GLU A 235 -7.33 6.35 2.84
N LEU A 236 -6.96 7.63 2.89
CA LEU A 236 -5.93 8.18 3.77
C LEU A 236 -4.57 7.46 3.60
N LEU A 237 -4.12 7.30 2.35
CA LEU A 237 -2.76 6.86 2.05
C LEU A 237 -1.74 7.92 2.48
N ALA A 238 -0.52 7.48 2.80
CA ALA A 238 0.61 8.31 3.18
C ALA A 238 1.79 8.14 2.22
N ASN A 239 2.72 9.09 2.22
CA ASN A 239 4.06 8.97 1.61
C ASN A 239 4.08 8.60 0.11
N LEU A 240 3.04 8.91 -0.64
CA LEU A 240 3.01 8.64 -2.08
C LEU A 240 4.11 9.40 -2.85
N GLU A 241 4.61 10.51 -2.32
CA GLU A 241 5.74 11.26 -2.87
C GLU A 241 7.06 10.48 -2.88
N GLN A 242 7.16 9.40 -2.11
CA GLN A 242 8.34 8.53 -2.04
C GLN A 242 8.27 7.34 -3.00
N VAL A 243 7.18 7.20 -3.74
CA VAL A 243 6.91 6.08 -4.65
C VAL A 243 7.03 6.56 -6.09
N PRO A 244 7.72 5.83 -6.98
CA PRO A 244 7.74 6.17 -8.41
C PRO A 244 6.35 5.99 -9.01
N GLU A 245 6.05 6.76 -10.06
CA GLU A 245 4.77 6.69 -10.76
C GLU A 245 4.46 5.31 -11.36
N ALA A 246 5.50 4.52 -11.66
CA ALA A 246 5.39 3.16 -12.23
C ALA A 246 6.52 2.25 -11.77
N GLY A 247 6.30 0.92 -11.84
CA GLY A 247 7.32 -0.11 -11.58
C GLY A 247 7.36 -0.64 -10.14
N ALA A 248 6.54 -0.11 -9.24
CA ALA A 248 6.39 -0.61 -7.89
C ALA A 248 5.26 -1.67 -7.77
N PHE A 249 5.28 -2.42 -6.69
CA PHE A 249 4.13 -3.19 -6.21
C PHE A 249 3.56 -2.54 -4.95
N VAL A 250 2.26 -2.70 -4.73
CA VAL A 250 1.63 -2.39 -3.45
C VAL A 250 1.17 -3.67 -2.76
N VAL A 251 1.35 -3.70 -1.45
CA VAL A 251 0.76 -4.70 -0.56
C VAL A 251 -0.25 -3.98 0.31
N VAL A 252 -1.50 -4.45 0.26
CA VAL A 252 -2.61 -3.90 1.03
C VAL A 252 -3.15 -5.01 1.93
N THR A 253 -3.12 -4.80 3.25
CA THR A 253 -3.55 -5.84 4.19
C THR A 253 -4.46 -5.28 5.26
N TRP A 254 -5.39 -6.11 5.72
CA TRP A 254 -6.31 -5.81 6.81
C TRP A 254 -6.69 -7.08 7.58
N PRO A 255 -7.18 -6.98 8.82
CA PRO A 255 -7.81 -8.07 9.54
C PRO A 255 -9.02 -8.63 8.80
N LYS A 256 -9.39 -9.87 9.09
CA LYS A 256 -10.51 -10.57 8.44
C LYS A 256 -11.71 -10.75 9.36
N PRO A 257 -12.40 -9.65 9.79
CA PRO A 257 -13.63 -9.77 10.54
C PRO A 257 -14.73 -10.33 9.65
N LYS A 258 -15.52 -11.24 10.20
CA LYS A 258 -16.65 -11.81 9.47
C LYS A 258 -17.71 -10.74 9.21
N GLY A 259 -18.12 -10.57 7.94
CA GLY A 259 -19.08 -9.56 7.53
C GLY A 259 -18.57 -8.11 7.70
N GLY A 260 -17.24 -7.90 7.73
CA GLY A 260 -16.64 -6.58 7.93
C GLY A 260 -16.95 -5.61 6.79
N SER A 261 -17.41 -4.41 7.14
CA SER A 261 -17.74 -3.31 6.21
C SER A 261 -16.63 -2.28 6.03
N GLY A 262 -15.44 -2.52 6.59
CA GLY A 262 -14.25 -1.70 6.57
C GLY A 262 -13.35 -2.02 7.75
N PHE A 263 -12.05 -1.74 7.63
CA PHE A 263 -11.09 -1.87 8.73
C PHE A 263 -9.82 -1.07 8.46
N PRO A 264 -9.11 -0.57 9.52
CA PRO A 264 -7.78 -0.02 9.34
C PRO A 264 -6.87 -0.98 8.56
N ALA A 265 -6.20 -0.45 7.55
CA ALA A 265 -5.35 -1.23 6.68
C ALA A 265 -3.86 -0.93 6.94
N ARG A 266 -2.99 -1.94 6.72
CA ARG A 266 -1.56 -1.69 6.57
C ARG A 266 -1.23 -1.78 5.09
N VAL A 267 -0.81 -0.65 4.53
CA VAL A 267 -0.46 -0.49 3.12
C VAL A 267 1.02 -0.12 3.00
N PHE A 268 1.75 -0.76 2.11
CA PHE A 268 3.12 -0.39 1.80
C PHE A 268 3.47 -0.68 0.35
N ALA A 269 4.37 0.10 -0.22
CA ALA A 269 4.91 -0.14 -1.54
C ALA A 269 6.26 -0.86 -1.48
N ILE A 270 6.50 -1.75 -2.45
CA ILE A 270 7.80 -2.36 -2.74
C ILE A 270 8.32 -1.68 -4.00
N VAL A 271 9.38 -0.91 -3.84
CA VAL A 271 9.90 0.02 -4.86
C VAL A 271 11.24 -0.51 -5.39
N PRO A 272 11.48 -0.47 -6.71
CA PRO A 272 12.73 -0.95 -7.31
C PRO A 272 13.98 -0.21 -6.81
#